data_acf0aff151ee65bd9b3aed3ba1934802
#
_entry.id   acf0aff151ee65bd9b3aed3ba1934802
#
_cell.length_a   1.000
_cell.length_b   1.000
_cell.length_c   1.000
_cell.angle_alpha   90.00
_cell.angle_beta   90.00
_cell.angle_gamma   90.00
#
_symmetry.space_group_name_H-M   'P 1'
#
loop_
_entity.id
_entity.type
_entity.pdbx_description
1 polymer ?
#
loop_
_entity_poly.entity_id
_entity_poly.type
_entity_poly.pdbx_seq_one_letter_code
_entity_poly.pdbx_strand_id
1 'polypeptide(L)'
;VATVLRGSRWVVVPAVELVPGDVVEMAVGGKVPADIRVLQLMSSDFRVDQSILTGESESVSKSTGAVGLAKAVNQDKVNIVFSGTVVTAGRGRGVVVGTGESTALGKIRTAMATATEQETPLKVKLDQFGEFLSKAIAFICVLVWVVNVPHFNDPLHGSFFGGALYYFKIAVALAVAAIPEGLPAVVTTCLALGTRQMAKKHAIVRKLQSVETLGCTSVICSDKTGTLTTNQMSVVGIVGGGGDGAGDGGGGGDGDKDRLVEYDVTGTSFAPEGHIM
;
A
#
# COMPACT_ATOMS: atom_id res chain seq x y z
N VAL A 1 5.31 25.07 -7.76
CA VAL A 1 6.27 26.18 -7.73
C VAL A 1 6.96 26.23 -6.39
N ALA A 2 8.18 26.79 -6.34
CA ALA A 2 8.96 26.98 -5.13
C ALA A 2 9.60 28.37 -5.14
N THR A 3 9.68 29.02 -3.98
CA THR A 3 10.39 30.28 -3.81
C THR A 3 11.83 29.99 -3.37
N VAL A 4 12.80 30.27 -4.23
CA VAL A 4 14.20 29.88 -4.08
C VAL A 4 15.10 31.11 -4.05
N LEU A 5 16.15 31.08 -3.23
CA LEU A 5 17.19 32.10 -3.20
C LEU A 5 18.27 31.76 -4.21
N ARG A 6 18.31 32.47 -5.35
CA ARG A 6 19.35 32.34 -6.39
C ARG A 6 19.91 33.69 -6.72
N GLY A 7 21.24 33.82 -6.79
CA GLY A 7 21.90 35.08 -7.06
C GLY A 7 21.56 36.23 -6.08
N SER A 8 21.40 35.89 -4.79
CA SER A 8 20.99 36.80 -3.69
C SER A 8 19.58 37.43 -3.86
N ARG A 9 18.76 36.83 -4.71
CA ARG A 9 17.37 37.27 -4.93
C ARG A 9 16.42 36.07 -4.78
N TRP A 10 15.22 36.36 -4.25
CA TRP A 10 14.14 35.36 -4.19
C TRP A 10 13.44 35.26 -5.53
N VAL A 11 13.43 34.10 -6.12
CA VAL A 11 12.84 33.81 -7.44
C VAL A 11 11.86 32.65 -7.29
N VAL A 12 10.74 32.72 -7.99
CA VAL A 12 9.78 31.61 -8.05
C VAL A 12 10.14 30.74 -9.25
N VAL A 13 10.40 29.44 -8.98
CA VAL A 13 10.75 28.46 -10.01
C VAL A 13 9.78 27.27 -9.98
N PRO A 14 9.62 26.54 -11.08
CA PRO A 14 8.95 25.25 -11.07
C PRO A 14 9.65 24.27 -10.12
N ALA A 15 8.87 23.45 -9.39
CA ALA A 15 9.44 22.49 -8.44
C ALA A 15 10.40 21.47 -9.10
N VAL A 16 10.22 21.20 -10.38
CA VAL A 16 11.08 20.30 -11.17
C VAL A 16 12.48 20.83 -11.43
N GLU A 17 12.69 22.14 -11.29
CA GLU A 17 13.98 22.82 -11.48
C GLU A 17 14.79 22.93 -10.18
N LEU A 18 14.27 22.42 -9.06
CA LEU A 18 14.98 22.39 -7.79
C LEU A 18 16.13 21.39 -7.82
N VAL A 19 17.26 21.84 -7.29
CA VAL A 19 18.44 21.01 -7.13
C VAL A 19 18.88 20.97 -5.66
N PRO A 20 19.53 19.88 -5.21
CA PRO A 20 20.13 19.85 -3.88
C PRO A 20 21.09 21.03 -3.68
N GLY A 21 20.95 21.71 -2.54
CA GLY A 21 21.68 22.94 -2.24
C GLY A 21 20.89 24.23 -2.42
N ASP A 22 19.77 24.22 -3.14
CA ASP A 22 18.87 25.38 -3.23
C ASP A 22 18.30 25.73 -1.86
N VAL A 23 18.27 27.03 -1.53
CA VAL A 23 17.60 27.52 -0.33
C VAL A 23 16.18 27.93 -0.66
N VAL A 24 15.20 27.28 0.00
CA VAL A 24 13.76 27.44 -0.27
C VAL A 24 13.08 28.08 0.93
N GLU A 25 12.16 29.00 0.66
CA GLU A 25 11.23 29.53 1.66
C GLU A 25 9.91 28.75 1.60
N MET A 26 9.41 28.34 2.77
CA MET A 26 8.17 27.61 2.95
C MET A 26 7.23 28.40 3.84
N ALA A 27 5.96 28.46 3.46
CA ALA A 27 4.92 29.20 4.19
C ALA A 27 3.64 28.38 4.28
N VAL A 28 2.80 28.74 5.24
CA VAL A 28 1.50 28.11 5.48
C VAL A 28 0.66 27.99 4.19
N GLY A 29 0.01 26.83 4.01
CA GLY A 29 -0.76 26.50 2.82
C GLY A 29 0.11 26.02 1.63
N GLY A 30 1.43 26.17 1.70
CA GLY A 30 2.36 25.75 0.65
C GLY A 30 2.61 24.22 0.71
N LYS A 31 2.59 23.58 -0.47
CA LYS A 31 3.03 22.20 -0.62
C LYS A 31 4.56 22.17 -0.74
N VAL A 32 5.20 21.33 0.03
CA VAL A 32 6.65 21.18 0.06
C VAL A 32 7.14 20.50 -1.22
N PRO A 33 8.04 21.16 -2.00
CA PRO A 33 8.39 20.70 -3.33
C PRO A 33 9.49 19.65 -3.39
N ALA A 34 10.26 19.48 -2.32
CA ALA A 34 11.43 18.60 -2.23
C ALA A 34 11.67 18.19 -0.77
N ASP A 35 12.60 17.28 -0.49
CA ASP A 35 13.04 17.04 0.88
C ASP A 35 13.99 18.18 1.29
N ILE A 36 13.62 18.92 2.34
CA ILE A 36 14.26 20.17 2.74
C ILE A 36 14.71 20.08 4.19
N ARG A 37 16.00 20.34 4.44
CA ARG A 37 16.56 20.50 5.79
C ARG A 37 16.24 21.89 6.30
N VAL A 38 15.52 22.01 7.40
CA VAL A 38 15.17 23.30 8.02
C VAL A 38 16.43 23.96 8.56
N LEU A 39 16.71 25.17 8.09
CA LEU A 39 17.85 26.00 8.53
C LEU A 39 17.41 27.08 9.51
N GLN A 40 16.25 27.69 9.27
CA GLN A 40 15.76 28.81 10.04
C GLN A 40 14.23 28.77 10.15
N LEU A 41 13.74 28.93 11.36
CA LEU A 41 12.32 29.20 11.65
C LEU A 41 12.10 30.73 11.60
N MET A 42 11.10 31.15 10.88
CA MET A 42 10.73 32.57 10.76
C MET A 42 9.51 32.95 11.61
N SER A 43 8.88 31.94 12.24
CA SER A 43 7.77 32.06 13.16
C SER A 43 8.04 31.23 14.41
N SER A 44 7.33 31.53 15.50
CA SER A 44 7.45 30.80 16.77
C SER A 44 7.06 29.34 16.68
N ASP A 45 6.13 29.00 15.78
CA ASP A 45 5.75 27.62 15.48
C ASP A 45 5.77 27.40 13.97
N PHE A 46 6.31 26.24 13.56
CA PHE A 46 6.36 25.80 12.18
C PHE A 46 5.93 24.36 12.11
N ARG A 47 4.72 24.13 11.63
CA ARG A 47 4.10 22.80 11.57
C ARG A 47 3.85 22.35 10.16
N VAL A 48 3.97 21.06 9.96
CA VAL A 48 3.79 20.41 8.66
C VAL A 48 2.92 19.17 8.82
N ASP A 49 1.91 19.06 7.99
CA ASP A 49 1.14 17.83 7.83
C ASP A 49 1.94 16.83 7.02
N GLN A 50 2.26 15.70 7.63
CA GLN A 50 3.03 14.59 7.05
C GLN A 50 2.17 13.35 6.81
N SER A 51 0.85 13.46 6.88
CA SER A 51 -0.08 12.33 6.77
C SER A 51 0.13 11.49 5.52
N ILE A 52 0.53 12.10 4.41
CA ILE A 52 0.87 11.40 3.16
C ILE A 52 2.06 10.42 3.31
N LEU A 53 2.93 10.65 4.28
CA LEU A 53 4.14 9.85 4.49
C LEU A 53 4.03 8.91 5.69
N THR A 54 3.32 9.32 6.73
CA THR A 54 3.24 8.64 8.02
C THR A 54 1.88 8.02 8.30
N GLY A 55 0.83 8.46 7.58
CA GLY A 55 -0.56 8.09 7.84
C GLY A 55 -1.18 8.81 9.04
N GLU A 56 -0.40 9.55 9.83
CA GLU A 56 -0.90 10.25 11.03
C GLU A 56 -1.44 11.63 10.66
N SER A 57 -2.64 11.95 11.13
CA SER A 57 -3.34 13.22 10.80
C SER A 57 -2.81 14.42 11.58
N GLU A 58 -2.01 14.19 12.62
CA GLU A 58 -1.47 15.27 13.44
C GLU A 58 -0.31 15.97 12.74
N SER A 59 -0.34 17.31 12.74
CA SER A 59 0.75 18.09 12.17
C SER A 59 1.97 18.10 13.10
N VAL A 60 3.14 17.88 12.54
CA VAL A 60 4.41 17.76 13.25
C VAL A 60 5.10 19.11 13.32
N SER A 61 5.45 19.55 14.54
CA SER A 61 6.29 20.74 14.75
C SER A 61 7.72 20.49 14.29
N LYS A 62 8.30 21.43 13.55
CA LYS A 62 9.64 21.32 12.98
C LYS A 62 10.65 22.16 13.74
N SER A 63 11.88 21.70 13.78
CA SER A 63 12.98 22.36 14.47
C SER A 63 14.25 22.41 13.61
N THR A 64 15.21 23.26 14.02
CA THR A 64 16.50 23.40 13.34
C THR A 64 17.58 22.49 13.97
N GLY A 65 17.29 21.88 15.13
CA GLY A 65 18.23 21.05 15.86
C GLY A 65 18.70 19.81 15.11
N ALA A 66 19.84 19.27 15.46
CA ALA A 66 20.29 17.99 14.95
C ALA A 66 19.51 16.85 15.63
N VAL A 67 19.13 15.85 14.84
CA VAL A 67 18.53 14.62 15.37
C VAL A 67 19.65 13.65 15.70
N GLY A 68 19.78 13.27 16.98
CA GLY A 68 20.90 12.45 17.49
C GLY A 68 20.83 10.96 17.12
N LEU A 69 19.73 10.50 16.49
CA LEU A 69 19.54 9.11 16.12
C LEU A 69 20.12 8.82 14.74
N ALA A 70 21.16 7.98 14.67
CA ALA A 70 21.82 7.62 13.41
C ALA A 70 20.90 6.91 12.40
N LYS A 71 19.87 6.20 12.87
CA LYS A 71 18.85 5.51 12.08
C LYS A 71 17.44 6.02 12.41
N ALA A 72 17.26 7.34 12.46
CA ALA A 72 15.96 7.94 12.69
C ALA A 72 14.97 7.57 11.57
N VAL A 73 13.77 7.16 11.96
CA VAL A 73 12.65 7.01 11.01
C VAL A 73 12.14 8.39 10.57
N ASN A 74 11.35 8.45 9.51
CA ASN A 74 10.92 9.74 8.96
C ASN A 74 10.11 10.59 9.96
N GLN A 75 9.40 9.95 10.88
CA GLN A 75 8.65 10.63 11.95
C GLN A 75 9.57 11.38 12.92
N ASP A 76 10.74 10.82 13.25
CA ASP A 76 11.69 11.39 14.20
C ASP A 76 12.54 12.52 13.60
N LYS A 77 12.54 12.65 12.26
CA LYS A 77 13.30 13.69 11.56
C LYS A 77 12.57 15.04 11.61
N VAL A 78 12.44 15.59 12.82
CA VAL A 78 11.78 16.89 13.03
C VAL A 78 12.50 18.07 12.37
N ASN A 79 13.70 17.87 11.90
CA ASN A 79 14.52 18.87 11.22
C ASN A 79 14.47 18.79 9.69
N ILE A 80 13.70 17.86 9.13
CA ILE A 80 13.47 17.72 7.69
C ILE A 80 11.98 17.89 7.40
N VAL A 81 11.69 18.63 6.36
CA VAL A 81 10.35 18.74 5.76
C VAL A 81 10.38 17.93 4.47
N PHE A 82 9.42 17.03 4.32
CA PHE A 82 9.41 16.07 3.23
C PHE A 82 8.61 16.54 2.02
N SER A 83 9.05 16.14 0.85
CA SER A 83 8.34 16.39 -0.40
C SER A 83 6.89 15.88 -0.34
N GLY A 84 5.96 16.67 -0.88
CA GLY A 84 4.54 16.31 -0.96
C GLY A 84 3.72 16.66 0.27
N THR A 85 4.35 16.97 1.41
CA THR A 85 3.70 17.41 2.65
C THR A 85 3.20 18.85 2.54
N VAL A 86 2.34 19.30 3.47
CA VAL A 86 1.74 20.64 3.46
C VAL A 86 2.10 21.38 4.73
N VAL A 87 2.53 22.63 4.61
CA VAL A 87 2.78 23.50 5.76
C VAL A 87 1.44 23.95 6.34
N THR A 88 1.15 23.56 7.59
CA THR A 88 -0.10 23.88 8.28
C THR A 88 -0.01 25.14 9.15
N ALA A 89 1.20 25.46 9.63
CA ALA A 89 1.41 26.68 10.43
C ALA A 89 2.81 27.22 10.21
N GLY A 90 2.94 28.53 10.27
CA GLY A 90 4.19 29.26 10.32
C GLY A 90 4.92 29.37 8.98
N ARG A 91 6.18 29.77 9.08
CA ARG A 91 7.08 30.01 7.95
C ARG A 91 8.49 29.59 8.33
N GLY A 92 9.21 28.98 7.39
CA GLY A 92 10.59 28.56 7.59
C GLY A 92 11.41 28.58 6.30
N ARG A 93 12.72 28.55 6.44
CA ARG A 93 13.68 28.42 5.35
C ARG A 93 14.51 27.17 5.53
N GLY A 94 14.83 26.54 4.44
CA GLY A 94 15.63 25.32 4.46
C GLY A 94 16.39 25.10 3.16
N VAL A 95 17.34 24.18 3.21
CA VAL A 95 18.13 23.75 2.04
C VAL A 95 17.57 22.44 1.50
N VAL A 96 17.44 22.36 0.20
CA VAL A 96 17.05 21.14 -0.52
C VAL A 96 18.14 20.09 -0.35
N VAL A 97 17.76 18.90 0.17
CA VAL A 97 18.66 17.77 0.39
C VAL A 97 18.35 16.58 -0.51
N GLY A 98 17.13 16.52 -1.05
CA GLY A 98 16.71 15.44 -1.96
C GLY A 98 15.61 15.91 -2.90
N THR A 99 15.68 15.49 -4.16
CA THR A 99 14.71 15.82 -5.20
C THR A 99 14.26 14.55 -5.93
N GLY A 100 13.07 14.57 -6.56
CA GLY A 100 12.56 13.48 -7.37
C GLY A 100 12.57 12.12 -6.65
N GLU A 101 13.23 11.14 -7.25
CA GLU A 101 13.35 9.78 -6.70
C GLU A 101 14.21 9.70 -5.44
N SER A 102 15.08 10.68 -5.20
CA SER A 102 15.92 10.75 -3.99
C SER A 102 15.15 11.20 -2.75
N THR A 103 13.94 11.74 -2.91
CA THR A 103 13.07 12.11 -1.78
C THR A 103 12.55 10.88 -1.05
N ALA A 104 12.11 11.05 0.20
CA ALA A 104 11.48 9.98 0.98
C ALA A 104 10.27 9.39 0.24
N LEU A 105 9.40 10.24 -0.33
CA LEU A 105 8.25 9.81 -1.13
C LEU A 105 8.67 9.14 -2.45
N GLY A 106 9.70 9.66 -3.10
CA GLY A 106 10.27 9.09 -4.33
C GLY A 106 10.80 7.67 -4.12
N LYS A 107 11.54 7.44 -3.04
CA LYS A 107 12.05 6.10 -2.66
C LYS A 107 10.91 5.10 -2.43
N ILE A 108 9.84 5.51 -1.75
CA ILE A 108 8.65 4.67 -1.56
C ILE A 108 8.03 4.33 -2.90
N ARG A 109 7.85 5.32 -3.77
CA ARG A 109 7.27 5.12 -5.10
C ARG A 109 8.11 4.16 -5.97
N THR A 110 9.44 4.34 -5.96
CA THR A 110 10.36 3.47 -6.70
C THR A 110 10.33 2.05 -6.13
N ALA A 111 10.33 1.89 -4.81
CA ALA A 111 10.20 0.58 -4.16
C ALA A 111 8.88 -0.12 -4.53
N MET A 112 7.77 0.62 -4.58
CA MET A 112 6.48 0.09 -5.03
C MET A 112 6.49 -0.32 -6.51
N ALA A 113 7.13 0.48 -7.37
CA ALA A 113 7.22 0.20 -8.81
C ALA A 113 8.14 -0.98 -9.14
N THR A 114 9.18 -1.18 -8.32
CA THR A 114 10.14 -2.30 -8.47
C THR A 114 9.73 -3.56 -7.71
N ALA A 115 8.71 -3.47 -6.85
CA ALA A 115 8.16 -4.63 -6.16
C ALA A 115 7.56 -5.59 -7.19
N THR A 116 8.26 -6.68 -7.47
CA THR A 116 7.77 -7.75 -8.35
C THR A 116 6.58 -8.42 -7.65
N GLU A 117 5.47 -8.57 -8.36
CA GLU A 117 4.35 -9.35 -7.86
C GLU A 117 4.82 -10.79 -7.65
N GLN A 118 4.81 -11.25 -6.41
CA GLN A 118 5.13 -12.64 -6.11
C GLN A 118 4.07 -13.54 -6.71
N GLU A 119 4.51 -14.59 -7.39
CA GLU A 119 3.62 -15.62 -7.91
C GLU A 119 2.92 -16.34 -6.75
N THR A 120 1.63 -16.64 -6.95
CA THR A 120 0.86 -17.36 -5.92
C THR A 120 1.33 -18.80 -5.80
N PRO A 121 1.23 -19.44 -4.61
CA PRO A 121 1.63 -20.82 -4.40
C PRO A 121 0.94 -21.81 -5.35
N LEU A 122 -0.35 -21.56 -5.70
CA LEU A 122 -1.09 -22.37 -6.66
C LEU A 122 -0.52 -22.23 -8.06
N LYS A 123 -0.20 -20.99 -8.51
CA LYS A 123 0.40 -20.77 -9.83
C LYS A 123 1.71 -21.53 -9.97
N VAL A 124 2.60 -21.41 -8.97
CA VAL A 124 3.89 -22.15 -8.98
C VAL A 124 3.67 -23.65 -9.08
N LYS A 125 2.71 -24.21 -8.33
CA LYS A 125 2.40 -25.66 -8.41
C LYS A 125 1.78 -26.06 -9.74
N LEU A 126 0.93 -25.20 -10.32
CA LEU A 126 0.34 -25.46 -11.65
C LEU A 126 1.39 -25.43 -12.74
N ASP A 127 2.35 -24.50 -12.68
CA ASP A 127 3.45 -24.41 -13.64
C ASP A 127 4.37 -25.64 -13.54
N GLN A 128 4.71 -26.09 -12.32
CA GLN A 128 5.46 -27.31 -12.09
C GLN A 128 4.73 -28.54 -12.61
N PHE A 129 3.41 -28.64 -12.36
CA PHE A 129 2.59 -29.72 -12.89
C PHE A 129 2.53 -29.69 -14.42
N GLY A 130 2.38 -28.51 -15.03
CA GLY A 130 2.39 -28.30 -16.47
C GLY A 130 3.71 -28.74 -17.10
N GLU A 131 4.84 -28.42 -16.48
CA GLU A 131 6.16 -28.84 -16.94
C GLU A 131 6.33 -30.36 -16.86
N PHE A 132 5.95 -30.99 -15.75
CA PHE A 132 5.96 -32.44 -15.60
C PHE A 132 5.08 -33.11 -16.64
N LEU A 133 3.85 -32.63 -16.84
CA LEU A 133 2.90 -33.18 -17.81
C LEU A 133 3.44 -33.05 -19.25
N SER A 134 4.02 -31.92 -19.61
CA SER A 134 4.61 -31.67 -20.91
C SER A 134 5.74 -32.67 -21.21
N LYS A 135 6.60 -32.93 -20.23
CA LYS A 135 7.70 -33.94 -20.38
C LYS A 135 7.12 -35.35 -20.52
N ALA A 136 6.08 -35.70 -19.74
CA ALA A 136 5.44 -37.02 -19.83
C ALA A 136 4.74 -37.21 -21.18
N ILE A 137 4.02 -36.21 -21.68
CA ILE A 137 3.36 -36.24 -22.98
C ILE A 137 4.41 -36.40 -24.12
N ALA A 138 5.48 -35.58 -24.08
CA ALA A 138 6.55 -35.67 -25.07
C ALA A 138 7.19 -37.08 -25.11
N PHE A 139 7.46 -37.68 -23.94
CA PHE A 139 7.98 -39.03 -23.83
C PHE A 139 7.01 -40.07 -24.44
N ILE A 140 5.73 -39.98 -24.10
CA ILE A 140 4.70 -40.89 -24.64
C ILE A 140 4.58 -40.74 -26.16
N CYS A 141 4.60 -39.52 -26.70
CA CYS A 141 4.51 -39.27 -28.14
C CYS A 141 5.72 -39.87 -28.90
N VAL A 142 6.91 -39.69 -28.36
CA VAL A 142 8.14 -40.31 -28.93
C VAL A 142 8.04 -41.82 -28.87
N LEU A 143 7.61 -42.39 -27.76
CA LEU A 143 7.45 -43.81 -27.58
C LEU A 143 6.43 -44.40 -28.58
N VAL A 144 5.26 -43.77 -28.74
CA VAL A 144 4.23 -44.16 -29.71
C VAL A 144 4.79 -44.11 -31.12
N TRP A 145 5.54 -43.08 -31.47
CA TRP A 145 6.16 -42.98 -32.79
C TRP A 145 7.19 -44.09 -33.05
N VAL A 146 8.07 -44.38 -32.07
CA VAL A 146 9.11 -45.39 -32.13
C VAL A 146 8.52 -46.81 -32.21
N VAL A 147 7.49 -47.12 -31.41
CA VAL A 147 6.82 -48.42 -31.41
C VAL A 147 6.17 -48.72 -32.77
N ASN A 148 5.75 -47.70 -33.50
CA ASN A 148 5.14 -47.85 -34.83
C ASN A 148 6.15 -47.88 -35.99
N VAL A 149 7.45 -47.78 -35.74
CA VAL A 149 8.50 -47.89 -36.81
C VAL A 149 8.35 -49.11 -37.70
N PRO A 150 8.01 -50.34 -37.19
CA PRO A 150 7.79 -51.50 -38.05
C PRO A 150 6.65 -51.32 -39.07
N HIS A 151 5.66 -50.48 -38.76
CA HIS A 151 4.49 -50.26 -39.63
C HIS A 151 4.71 -49.12 -40.64
N PHE A 152 5.87 -48.47 -40.68
CA PHE A 152 6.18 -47.40 -41.63
C PHE A 152 6.24 -47.88 -43.06
N ASN A 153 6.52 -49.20 -43.27
CA ASN A 153 6.60 -49.83 -44.60
C ASN A 153 5.30 -50.48 -45.07
N ASP A 154 4.19 -50.24 -44.40
CA ASP A 154 2.90 -50.78 -44.84
C ASP A 154 2.52 -50.28 -46.24
N PRO A 155 2.01 -51.15 -47.12
CA PRO A 155 1.59 -50.79 -48.50
C PRO A 155 0.59 -49.62 -48.57
N LEU A 156 -0.15 -49.42 -47.50
CA LEU A 156 -1.16 -48.31 -47.35
C LEU A 156 -0.52 -46.91 -47.33
N HIS A 157 0.76 -46.78 -47.00
CA HIS A 157 1.42 -45.49 -46.87
C HIS A 157 2.35 -45.13 -48.05
N GLY A 158 2.47 -46.03 -49.03
CA GLY A 158 3.19 -45.82 -50.28
C GLY A 158 4.71 -45.67 -50.18
N SER A 159 5.26 -45.27 -49.02
CA SER A 159 6.70 -45.20 -48.77
C SER A 159 6.98 -45.13 -47.28
N PHE A 160 8.20 -45.54 -46.87
CA PHE A 160 8.68 -45.42 -45.49
C PHE A 160 8.49 -44.03 -44.89
N PHE A 161 8.77 -42.98 -45.69
CA PHE A 161 8.62 -41.59 -45.26
C PHE A 161 7.11 -41.20 -45.11
N GLY A 162 6.23 -41.74 -45.95
CA GLY A 162 4.79 -41.54 -45.83
C GLY A 162 4.23 -42.14 -44.54
N GLY A 163 4.66 -43.36 -44.18
CA GLY A 163 4.30 -44.01 -42.94
C GLY A 163 4.82 -43.25 -41.69
N ALA A 164 6.09 -42.84 -41.73
CA ALA A 164 6.71 -42.07 -40.66
C ALA A 164 5.93 -40.76 -40.38
N LEU A 165 5.56 -40.04 -41.45
CA LEU A 165 4.79 -38.81 -41.36
C LEU A 165 3.36 -39.03 -40.86
N TYR A 166 2.73 -40.13 -41.25
CA TYR A 166 1.39 -40.51 -40.76
C TYR A 166 1.36 -40.74 -39.26
N TYR A 167 2.30 -41.56 -38.75
CA TYR A 167 2.39 -41.82 -37.29
C TYR A 167 2.89 -40.62 -36.52
N PHE A 168 3.68 -39.73 -37.13
CA PHE A 168 4.04 -38.44 -36.52
C PHE A 168 2.81 -37.57 -36.33
N LYS A 169 1.92 -37.45 -37.31
CA LYS A 169 0.66 -36.74 -37.19
C LYS A 169 -0.24 -37.29 -36.06
N ILE A 170 -0.28 -38.61 -35.90
CA ILE A 170 -1.00 -39.29 -34.81
C ILE A 170 -0.38 -38.91 -33.47
N ALA A 171 0.93 -38.94 -33.34
CA ALA A 171 1.64 -38.57 -32.11
C ALA A 171 1.36 -37.10 -31.74
N VAL A 172 1.37 -36.17 -32.71
CA VAL A 172 1.02 -34.77 -32.49
C VAL A 172 -0.45 -34.60 -32.08
N ALA A 173 -1.37 -35.31 -32.73
CA ALA A 173 -2.78 -35.29 -32.37
C ALA A 173 -3.01 -35.81 -30.93
N LEU A 174 -2.29 -36.84 -30.52
CA LEU A 174 -2.30 -37.38 -29.15
C LEU A 174 -1.74 -36.34 -28.15
N ALA A 175 -0.64 -35.65 -28.51
CA ALA A 175 -0.08 -34.59 -27.68
C ALA A 175 -1.08 -33.48 -27.40
N VAL A 176 -1.76 -32.99 -28.45
CA VAL A 176 -2.79 -31.94 -28.31
C VAL A 176 -3.95 -32.42 -27.46
N ALA A 177 -4.45 -33.64 -27.67
CA ALA A 177 -5.56 -34.21 -26.91
C ALA A 177 -5.24 -34.44 -25.43
N ALA A 178 -3.96 -34.60 -25.08
CA ALA A 178 -3.51 -34.85 -23.72
C ALA A 178 -3.32 -33.55 -22.90
N ILE A 179 -3.36 -32.37 -23.53
CA ILE A 179 -3.23 -31.09 -22.82
C ILE A 179 -4.55 -30.78 -22.08
N PRO A 180 -4.50 -30.58 -20.76
CA PRO A 180 -5.71 -30.30 -19.96
C PRO A 180 -6.14 -28.81 -20.11
N GLU A 181 -6.70 -28.44 -21.25
CA GLU A 181 -7.10 -27.07 -21.55
C GLU A 181 -8.15 -26.51 -20.57
N GLY A 182 -8.93 -27.37 -19.92
CA GLY A 182 -9.95 -26.98 -18.94
C GLY A 182 -9.40 -26.54 -17.58
N LEU A 183 -8.15 -26.87 -17.24
CA LEU A 183 -7.60 -26.62 -15.90
C LEU A 183 -7.54 -25.12 -15.54
N PRO A 184 -7.02 -24.22 -16.40
CA PRO A 184 -7.03 -22.79 -16.11
C PRO A 184 -8.44 -22.21 -15.97
N ALA A 185 -9.39 -22.68 -16.77
CA ALA A 185 -10.79 -22.23 -16.71
C ALA A 185 -11.46 -22.64 -15.39
N VAL A 186 -11.22 -23.84 -14.90
CA VAL A 186 -11.75 -24.33 -13.60
C VAL A 186 -11.15 -23.52 -12.46
N VAL A 187 -9.84 -23.27 -12.43
CA VAL A 187 -9.18 -22.46 -11.40
C VAL A 187 -9.76 -21.05 -11.37
N THR A 188 -9.86 -20.39 -12.54
CA THR A 188 -10.44 -19.05 -12.65
C THR A 188 -11.87 -19.00 -12.15
N THR A 189 -12.68 -20.01 -12.49
CA THR A 189 -14.08 -20.12 -12.04
C THR A 189 -14.16 -20.28 -10.52
N CYS A 190 -13.33 -21.13 -9.93
CA CYS A 190 -13.28 -21.32 -8.47
C CYS A 190 -12.90 -20.03 -7.75
N LEU A 191 -11.89 -19.29 -8.23
CA LEU A 191 -11.48 -18.00 -7.67
C LEU A 191 -12.59 -16.94 -7.83
N ALA A 192 -13.31 -16.94 -8.95
CA ALA A 192 -14.44 -16.03 -9.18
C ALA A 192 -15.61 -16.32 -8.22
N LEU A 193 -15.91 -17.60 -7.93
CA LEU A 193 -16.91 -17.99 -6.94
C LEU A 193 -16.49 -17.56 -5.53
N GLY A 194 -15.21 -17.71 -5.17
CA GLY A 194 -14.65 -17.24 -3.91
C GLY A 194 -14.79 -15.71 -3.78
N THR A 195 -14.46 -14.98 -4.83
CA THR A 195 -14.63 -13.50 -4.89
C THR A 195 -16.09 -13.10 -4.67
N ARG A 196 -17.04 -13.80 -5.28
CA ARG A 196 -18.46 -13.53 -5.09
C ARG A 196 -18.93 -13.76 -3.65
N GLN A 197 -18.40 -14.79 -2.96
CA GLN A 197 -18.70 -15.02 -1.56
C GLN A 197 -18.10 -13.94 -0.65
N MET A 198 -16.88 -13.48 -0.94
CA MET A 198 -16.24 -12.38 -0.23
C MET A 198 -17.01 -11.06 -0.40
N ALA A 199 -17.48 -10.78 -1.61
CA ALA A 199 -18.30 -9.58 -1.89
C ALA A 199 -19.59 -9.57 -1.06
N LYS A 200 -20.24 -10.72 -0.85
CA LYS A 200 -21.41 -10.84 0.05
C LYS A 200 -21.08 -10.52 1.52
N LYS A 201 -19.82 -10.62 1.90
CA LYS A 201 -19.31 -10.26 3.24
C LYS A 201 -18.65 -8.87 3.26
N HIS A 202 -18.99 -8.01 2.30
CA HIS A 202 -18.46 -6.64 2.15
C HIS A 202 -16.95 -6.55 1.93
N ALA A 203 -16.31 -7.65 1.51
CA ALA A 203 -14.89 -7.65 1.15
C ALA A 203 -14.74 -7.45 -0.37
N ILE A 204 -14.08 -6.34 -0.77
CA ILE A 204 -13.85 -6.01 -2.17
C ILE A 204 -12.51 -6.59 -2.62
N VAL A 205 -12.55 -7.51 -3.57
CA VAL A 205 -11.36 -8.12 -4.17
C VAL A 205 -11.02 -7.40 -5.47
N ARG A 206 -9.80 -6.85 -5.56
CA ARG A 206 -9.31 -6.17 -6.77
C ARG A 206 -8.54 -7.09 -7.71
N LYS A 207 -7.90 -8.14 -7.18
CA LYS A 207 -7.13 -9.13 -7.94
C LYS A 207 -7.60 -10.52 -7.55
N LEU A 208 -7.87 -11.39 -8.51
CA LEU A 208 -8.35 -12.76 -8.26
C LEU A 208 -7.34 -13.59 -7.45
N GLN A 209 -6.05 -13.42 -7.74
CA GLN A 209 -4.97 -14.09 -7.00
C GLN A 209 -4.98 -13.78 -5.50
N SER A 210 -5.46 -12.58 -5.10
CA SER A 210 -5.52 -12.20 -3.68
C SER A 210 -6.45 -13.10 -2.86
N VAL A 211 -7.46 -13.73 -3.48
CA VAL A 211 -8.35 -14.69 -2.80
C VAL A 211 -7.58 -15.93 -2.37
N GLU A 212 -6.73 -16.44 -3.26
CA GLU A 212 -5.87 -17.58 -2.96
C GLU A 212 -4.84 -17.24 -1.88
N THR A 213 -4.13 -16.13 -2.06
CA THR A 213 -3.11 -15.66 -1.11
C THR A 213 -3.70 -15.51 0.28
N LEU A 214 -4.90 -14.90 0.40
CA LEU A 214 -5.60 -14.74 1.68
C LEU A 214 -5.95 -16.11 2.30
N GLY A 215 -6.38 -17.08 1.47
CA GLY A 215 -6.72 -18.43 1.93
C GLY A 215 -5.54 -19.24 2.45
N CYS A 216 -4.31 -18.94 1.98
CA CYS A 216 -3.06 -19.61 2.37
C CYS A 216 -2.27 -18.84 3.44
N THR A 217 -2.72 -17.63 3.81
CA THR A 217 -2.00 -16.76 4.73
C THR A 217 -2.13 -17.23 6.17
N SER A 218 -1.01 -17.36 6.86
CA SER A 218 -0.93 -17.67 8.29
C SER A 218 -0.76 -16.42 9.17
N VAL A 219 -0.28 -15.32 8.60
CA VAL A 219 -0.05 -14.05 9.30
C VAL A 219 -0.56 -12.90 8.45
N ILE A 220 -1.37 -12.03 9.05
CA ILE A 220 -1.88 -10.81 8.43
C ILE A 220 -1.27 -9.62 9.16
N CYS A 221 -0.48 -8.81 8.44
CA CYS A 221 0.03 -7.55 8.94
C CYS A 221 -0.89 -6.42 8.46
N SER A 222 -1.45 -5.67 9.39
CA SER A 222 -2.34 -4.56 9.09
C SER A 222 -1.79 -3.26 9.65
N ASP A 223 -1.91 -2.19 8.89
CA ASP A 223 -1.68 -0.83 9.41
C ASP A 223 -2.86 -0.43 10.30
N LYS A 224 -2.60 0.45 11.28
CA LYS A 224 -3.63 0.94 12.20
C LYS A 224 -4.47 2.03 11.54
N THR A 225 -3.79 3.08 11.07
CA THR A 225 -4.43 4.35 10.68
C THR A 225 -5.08 4.27 9.30
N GLY A 226 -6.38 4.51 9.22
CA GLY A 226 -7.14 4.43 7.97
C GLY A 226 -7.42 3.01 7.47
N THR A 227 -6.94 1.96 8.19
CA THR A 227 -7.19 0.55 7.89
C THR A 227 -8.02 -0.10 8.99
N LEU A 228 -7.52 -0.12 10.23
CA LEU A 228 -8.25 -0.60 11.41
C LEU A 228 -9.09 0.51 12.04
N THR A 229 -8.71 1.76 11.83
CA THR A 229 -9.40 2.96 12.30
C THR A 229 -9.84 3.81 11.10
N THR A 230 -10.83 4.66 11.32
CA THR A 230 -11.36 5.58 10.29
C THR A 230 -10.50 6.83 10.08
N ASN A 231 -9.42 6.99 10.85
CA ASN A 231 -8.60 8.19 10.90
C ASN A 231 -9.40 9.46 11.28
N GLN A 232 -10.53 9.26 11.97
CA GLN A 232 -11.37 10.32 12.52
C GLN A 232 -11.42 10.16 14.04
N MET A 233 -11.18 11.24 14.75
CA MET A 233 -11.28 11.26 16.20
C MET A 233 -12.59 11.94 16.61
N SER A 234 -13.31 11.32 17.54
CA SER A 234 -14.51 11.87 18.15
C SER A 234 -14.39 11.79 19.67
N VAL A 235 -15.04 12.72 20.34
CA VAL A 235 -15.16 12.68 21.80
C VAL A 235 -16.19 11.62 22.14
N VAL A 236 -15.81 10.61 22.92
CA VAL A 236 -16.69 9.53 23.36
C VAL A 236 -17.07 9.65 24.83
N GLY A 237 -16.28 10.38 25.61
CA GLY A 237 -16.56 10.62 27.02
C GLY A 237 -15.95 11.92 27.50
N ILE A 238 -16.58 12.55 28.46
CA ILE A 238 -16.13 13.76 29.15
C ILE A 238 -16.11 13.44 30.63
N VAL A 239 -14.98 13.67 31.29
CA VAL A 239 -14.85 13.57 32.75
C VAL A 239 -14.76 14.96 33.31
N GLY A 240 -15.74 15.33 34.14
CA GLY A 240 -15.80 16.63 34.81
C GLY A 240 -15.79 16.49 36.32
N GLY A 241 -15.27 17.48 37.02
CA GLY A 241 -15.46 17.62 38.46
C GLY A 241 -16.96 17.89 38.74
N GLY A 242 -17.59 17.12 39.60
CA GLY A 242 -18.95 17.33 40.05
C GLY A 242 -19.02 18.62 40.85
N GLY A 243 -19.22 19.77 40.17
CA GLY A 243 -19.63 21.01 40.81
C GLY A 243 -21.14 20.97 40.97
N ASP A 244 -21.61 21.33 42.15
CA ASP A 244 -23.03 21.45 42.49
C ASP A 244 -23.78 22.25 41.41
N GLY A 245 -24.43 21.51 40.51
CA GLY A 245 -25.42 22.11 39.60
C GLY A 245 -26.52 22.76 40.40
N ALA A 246 -26.78 24.02 40.13
CA ALA A 246 -27.83 24.85 40.72
C ALA A 246 -29.17 24.11 40.85
N GLY A 247 -29.46 23.66 42.04
CA GLY A 247 -30.71 23.07 42.45
C GLY A 247 -30.90 23.34 43.93
N ASP A 248 -31.62 24.43 44.21
CA ASP A 248 -32.30 24.84 45.42
C ASP A 248 -32.28 23.88 46.62
N GLY A 249 -31.79 24.41 47.76
CA GLY A 249 -32.26 24.05 49.11
C GLY A 249 -31.48 23.02 49.91
N GLY A 250 -30.58 23.52 50.76
CA GLY A 250 -30.48 23.06 52.16
C GLY A 250 -29.65 21.85 52.50
N GLY A 251 -28.55 22.08 53.20
CA GLY A 251 -27.96 21.05 54.05
C GLY A 251 -26.43 20.89 53.89
N GLY A 252 -25.69 21.49 54.81
CA GLY A 252 -24.25 21.41 54.91
C GLY A 252 -23.73 20.00 55.16
N GLY A 253 -22.76 19.60 54.44
CA GLY A 253 -21.95 18.42 54.63
C GLY A 253 -20.63 18.62 53.93
N ASP A 254 -19.58 18.96 54.73
CA ASP A 254 -18.22 19.04 54.30
C ASP A 254 -17.73 17.61 53.95
N GLY A 255 -17.51 17.30 52.68
CA GLY A 255 -16.83 16.08 52.36
C GLY A 255 -17.23 15.39 51.07
N ASP A 256 -17.27 16.03 49.89
CA ASP A 256 -17.11 15.32 48.63
C ASP A 256 -16.82 16.28 47.46
N LYS A 257 -15.73 17.03 47.56
CA LYS A 257 -15.31 18.00 46.51
C LYS A 257 -14.54 17.37 45.32
N ASP A 258 -14.27 16.08 45.38
CA ASP A 258 -13.44 15.40 44.36
C ASP A 258 -14.17 14.29 43.60
N ARG A 259 -15.51 14.34 43.53
CA ARG A 259 -16.23 13.34 42.74
C ARG A 259 -16.15 13.71 41.25
N LEU A 260 -15.35 12.92 40.53
CA LEU A 260 -15.34 12.95 39.06
C LEU A 260 -16.63 12.31 38.52
N VAL A 261 -17.32 13.01 37.67
CA VAL A 261 -18.49 12.48 36.94
C VAL A 261 -18.11 12.27 35.51
N GLU A 262 -18.35 11.06 35.03
CA GLU A 262 -18.12 10.67 33.64
C GLU A 262 -19.46 10.80 32.88
N TYR A 263 -19.37 11.42 31.71
CA TYR A 263 -20.47 11.61 30.79
C TYR A 263 -20.14 10.94 29.48
N ASP A 264 -21.01 10.07 29.00
CA ASP A 264 -20.89 9.46 27.68
C ASP A 264 -21.38 10.45 26.61
N VAL A 265 -20.58 10.59 25.54
CA VAL A 265 -20.92 11.45 24.40
C VAL A 265 -21.30 10.55 23.22
N THR A 266 -22.53 10.72 22.74
CA THR A 266 -23.00 10.03 21.53
C THR A 266 -22.80 10.91 20.31
N GLY A 267 -22.46 10.30 19.16
CA GLY A 267 -22.22 11.00 17.91
C GLY A 267 -20.78 10.80 17.41
N THR A 268 -20.64 10.60 16.10
CA THR A 268 -19.34 10.30 15.46
C THR A 268 -18.98 11.26 14.33
N SER A 269 -19.76 12.33 14.16
CA SER A 269 -19.59 13.29 13.08
C SER A 269 -19.37 14.72 13.61
N PHE A 270 -18.94 15.63 12.72
CA PHE A 270 -18.88 17.06 13.02
C PHE A 270 -20.26 17.74 13.05
N ALA A 271 -21.33 17.04 12.71
CA ALA A 271 -22.67 17.56 12.87
C ALA A 271 -22.99 17.70 14.37
N PRO A 272 -23.64 18.78 14.80
CA PRO A 272 -24.00 18.98 16.20
C PRO A 272 -25.22 18.14 16.61
N GLU A 273 -25.24 16.89 16.19
CA GLU A 273 -26.27 15.88 16.46
C GLU A 273 -25.67 14.82 17.37
N GLY A 274 -26.04 14.85 18.62
CA GLY A 274 -25.61 13.93 19.66
C GLY A 274 -26.12 14.32 21.02
N HIS A 275 -25.99 13.44 22.01
CA HIS A 275 -26.40 13.68 23.38
C HIS A 275 -25.22 13.40 24.31
N ILE A 276 -25.15 14.17 25.40
CA ILE A 276 -24.31 13.89 26.57
C ILE A 276 -25.22 13.22 27.57
N MET A 277 -24.92 11.99 27.97
CA MET A 277 -25.69 11.22 28.95
C MET A 277 -24.89 11.06 30.22
#